data_0598ea79526bcad8863893928d06ddcb
#
_entry.id   0598ea79526bcad8863893928d06ddcb
#
_cell.length_a   1.000
_cell.length_b   1.000
_cell.length_c   1.000
_cell.angle_alpha   90.00
_cell.angle_beta   90.00
_cell.angle_gamma   90.00
#
_symmetry.space_group_name_H-M   'P 1'
#
loop_
_entity.id
_entity.type
_entity.pdbx_description
1 polymer ?
#
loop_
_entity_poly.entity_id
_entity_poly.type
_entity_poly.pdbx_seq_one_letter_code
_entity_poly.pdbx_strand_id
1 'polypeptide(L)'
;MKMKLLCSIACVLAFSAFFASGLNAQDRNEVIAVYNEGAKAIQTDVPTAITAFEKVIELSDKVGETTNDLKQKAVQVLPGLYYKLAATAYNEKKPAAEIIAASKLAGAMAEKYGSKTHGENSKKILVNGYYKMATEFFSADDYDNAMLAFDSVLTLNPDHIASIYNKALIYKNRDEADLFEQTIDQFLAKLDPAKDADKAVQAKGAALEYFRAAGSKANSANKLDEALALLNRAAKYGDDKTMFYFFADVYNKKNSFTEGAEYAQKGLDLETGDAEAKAMFYYQLAVAQVGKGDTAAACESFKNALYGPFAEAAKAQRTNLKCQ
;
A
#
# COMPACT_ATOMS: atom_id res chain seq x y z
N MET A 1 -54.94 -64.41 37.81
CA MET A 1 -53.48 -64.12 37.97
C MET A 1 -52.93 -63.28 36.80
N LYS A 2 -53.77 -62.72 35.89
CA LYS A 2 -53.31 -61.90 34.74
C LYS A 2 -53.51 -60.38 34.90
N MET A 3 -54.28 -59.92 35.91
CA MET A 3 -54.57 -58.49 36.11
C MET A 3 -53.59 -57.72 37.00
N LYS A 4 -52.84 -58.44 37.85
CA LYS A 4 -51.83 -57.83 38.76
C LYS A 4 -50.47 -57.52 38.04
N LEU A 5 -50.19 -58.16 36.89
CA LEU A 5 -48.93 -57.97 36.13
C LEU A 5 -48.99 -56.75 35.25
N LEU A 6 -50.19 -56.33 34.76
CA LEU A 6 -50.33 -55.15 33.91
C LEU A 6 -50.20 -53.81 34.66
N CYS A 7 -50.59 -53.76 35.96
CA CYS A 7 -50.41 -52.58 36.77
C CYS A 7 -48.95 -52.30 37.16
N SER A 8 -48.12 -53.34 37.31
CA SER A 8 -46.70 -53.17 37.64
C SER A 8 -45.87 -52.61 36.48
N ILE A 9 -46.17 -52.98 35.22
CA ILE A 9 -45.47 -52.53 34.05
C ILE A 9 -45.86 -51.08 33.70
N ALA A 10 -47.11 -50.67 33.87
CA ALA A 10 -47.58 -49.30 33.67
C ALA A 10 -46.95 -48.32 34.71
N CYS A 11 -46.76 -48.70 35.96
CA CYS A 11 -46.14 -47.87 36.98
C CYS A 11 -44.60 -47.71 36.74
N VAL A 12 -43.90 -48.75 36.26
CA VAL A 12 -42.46 -48.65 35.95
C VAL A 12 -42.23 -47.76 34.73
N LEU A 13 -43.07 -47.85 33.68
CA LEU A 13 -42.94 -46.98 32.51
C LEU A 13 -43.31 -45.50 32.83
N ALA A 14 -44.25 -45.23 33.67
CA ALA A 14 -44.57 -43.88 34.11
C ALA A 14 -43.50 -43.26 34.99
N PHE A 15 -42.79 -44.07 35.80
CA PHE A 15 -41.70 -43.59 36.67
C PHE A 15 -40.41 -43.33 35.85
N SER A 16 -40.13 -44.12 34.84
CA SER A 16 -38.97 -43.87 33.95
C SER A 16 -39.16 -42.63 33.02
N ALA A 17 -40.38 -42.37 32.58
CA ALA A 17 -40.70 -41.15 31.81
C ALA A 17 -40.62 -39.87 32.65
N PHE A 18 -40.94 -39.93 33.93
CA PHE A 18 -40.84 -38.80 34.86
C PHE A 18 -39.42 -38.48 35.26
N PHE A 19 -38.55 -39.48 35.39
CA PHE A 19 -37.11 -39.28 35.60
C PHE A 19 -36.40 -38.73 34.38
N ALA A 20 -36.72 -39.21 33.16
CA ALA A 20 -36.16 -38.70 31.90
C ALA A 20 -36.52 -37.24 31.62
N SER A 21 -37.77 -36.82 31.94
CA SER A 21 -38.21 -35.42 31.81
C SER A 21 -37.55 -34.47 32.85
N GLY A 22 -37.25 -35.00 34.04
CA GLY A 22 -36.56 -34.23 35.11
C GLY A 22 -35.09 -34.01 34.78
N LEU A 23 -34.40 -34.97 34.28
CA LEU A 23 -33.00 -34.87 33.85
C LEU A 23 -32.85 -33.87 32.68
N ASN A 24 -33.69 -33.96 31.63
CA ASN A 24 -33.68 -33.05 30.52
C ASN A 24 -34.00 -31.59 30.88
N ALA A 25 -34.88 -31.38 31.92
CA ALA A 25 -35.20 -30.03 32.41
C ALA A 25 -34.03 -29.42 33.19
N GLN A 26 -33.29 -30.23 33.99
CA GLN A 26 -32.13 -29.77 34.71
C GLN A 26 -30.97 -29.43 33.77
N ASP A 27 -30.75 -30.24 32.74
CA ASP A 27 -29.71 -30.03 31.74
C ASP A 27 -29.99 -28.75 30.91
N ARG A 28 -31.27 -28.46 30.50
CA ARG A 28 -31.66 -27.23 29.87
C ARG A 28 -31.43 -26.01 30.75
N ASN A 29 -31.68 -26.09 32.06
CA ASN A 29 -31.48 -24.98 32.98
C ASN A 29 -30.00 -24.61 33.11
N GLU A 30 -29.09 -25.59 33.03
CA GLU A 30 -27.64 -25.33 32.94
C GLU A 30 -27.27 -24.54 31.69
N VAL A 31 -27.77 -24.93 30.51
CA VAL A 31 -27.55 -24.18 29.26
C VAL A 31 -28.08 -22.76 29.34
N ILE A 32 -29.27 -22.55 29.95
CA ILE A 32 -29.84 -21.22 30.17
C ILE A 32 -28.93 -20.38 31.09
N ALA A 33 -28.38 -20.97 32.16
CA ALA A 33 -27.51 -20.26 33.10
C ALA A 33 -26.24 -19.75 32.38
N VAL A 34 -25.57 -20.60 31.59
CA VAL A 34 -24.39 -20.25 30.82
C VAL A 34 -24.70 -19.22 29.72
N TYR A 35 -25.85 -19.37 29.05
CA TYR A 35 -26.30 -18.38 28.08
C TYR A 35 -26.49 -16.98 28.72
N ASN A 36 -27.10 -16.93 29.89
CA ASN A 36 -27.33 -15.67 30.61
C ASN A 36 -26.04 -15.04 31.13
N GLU A 37 -25.03 -15.86 31.49
CA GLU A 37 -23.67 -15.39 31.81
C GLU A 37 -23.05 -14.71 30.59
N GLY A 38 -23.04 -15.39 29.43
CA GLY A 38 -22.56 -14.81 28.19
C GLY A 38 -23.28 -13.52 27.81
N ALA A 39 -24.60 -13.49 27.92
CA ALA A 39 -25.41 -12.31 27.60
C ALA A 39 -25.08 -11.09 28.48
N LYS A 40 -24.81 -11.29 29.77
CA LYS A 40 -24.37 -10.24 30.67
C LYS A 40 -22.98 -9.71 30.34
N ALA A 41 -22.08 -10.59 29.89
CA ALA A 41 -20.70 -10.25 29.58
C ALA A 41 -20.51 -9.54 28.24
N ILE A 42 -21.48 -9.55 27.31
CA ILE A 42 -21.34 -8.96 25.96
C ILE A 42 -20.78 -7.53 25.95
N GLN A 43 -21.19 -6.70 26.90
CA GLN A 43 -20.80 -5.28 26.94
C GLN A 43 -19.56 -5.01 27.80
N THR A 44 -19.27 -5.87 28.76
CA THR A 44 -18.24 -5.62 29.77
C THR A 44 -17.00 -6.49 29.61
N ASP A 45 -17.16 -7.72 29.13
CA ASP A 45 -16.07 -8.72 28.99
C ASP A 45 -16.35 -9.62 27.81
N VAL A 46 -15.90 -9.20 26.62
CA VAL A 46 -16.10 -9.93 25.36
C VAL A 46 -15.47 -11.34 25.37
N PRO A 47 -14.25 -11.55 25.89
CA PRO A 47 -13.68 -12.89 26.03
C PRO A 47 -14.56 -13.84 26.84
N THR A 48 -15.04 -13.41 28.00
CA THR A 48 -15.96 -14.21 28.83
C THR A 48 -17.28 -14.49 28.08
N ALA A 49 -17.83 -13.51 27.36
CA ALA A 49 -19.03 -13.75 26.55
C ALA A 49 -18.80 -14.81 25.46
N ILE A 50 -17.67 -14.77 24.75
CA ILE A 50 -17.30 -15.78 23.73
C ILE A 50 -17.25 -17.16 24.36
N THR A 51 -16.48 -17.32 25.44
CA THR A 51 -16.33 -18.60 26.15
C THR A 51 -17.68 -19.17 26.59
N ALA A 52 -18.55 -18.32 27.13
CA ALA A 52 -19.89 -18.74 27.55
C ALA A 52 -20.75 -19.20 26.36
N PHE A 53 -20.79 -18.44 25.25
CA PHE A 53 -21.59 -18.85 24.08
C PHE A 53 -21.03 -20.09 23.37
N GLU A 54 -19.73 -20.29 23.35
CA GLU A 54 -19.12 -21.55 22.85
C GLU A 54 -19.54 -22.73 23.76
N LYS A 55 -19.56 -22.51 25.06
CA LYS A 55 -20.03 -23.51 26.03
C LYS A 55 -21.51 -23.81 25.86
N VAL A 56 -22.34 -22.81 25.54
CA VAL A 56 -23.78 -23.03 25.20
C VAL A 56 -23.89 -23.99 24.03
N ILE A 57 -23.10 -23.83 22.97
CA ILE A 57 -23.13 -24.72 21.81
C ILE A 57 -22.73 -26.13 22.22
N GLU A 58 -21.61 -26.30 22.94
CA GLU A 58 -21.12 -27.59 23.43
C GLU A 58 -22.16 -28.33 24.28
N LEU A 59 -22.76 -27.64 25.27
CA LEU A 59 -23.77 -28.21 26.14
C LEU A 59 -25.06 -28.55 25.37
N SER A 60 -25.47 -27.69 24.46
CA SER A 60 -26.67 -27.92 23.62
C SER A 60 -26.50 -29.17 22.77
N ASP A 61 -25.30 -29.45 22.25
CA ASP A 61 -25.02 -30.67 21.47
C ASP A 61 -25.15 -31.94 22.30
N LYS A 62 -24.94 -31.85 23.61
CA LYS A 62 -25.10 -32.98 24.56
C LYS A 62 -26.56 -33.15 24.99
N VAL A 63 -27.27 -32.07 25.24
CA VAL A 63 -28.66 -32.06 25.75
C VAL A 63 -29.65 -32.37 24.64
N GLY A 64 -29.39 -31.93 23.41
CA GLY A 64 -30.21 -32.21 22.24
C GLY A 64 -31.28 -31.14 21.95
N GLU A 65 -32.35 -31.53 21.27
CA GLU A 65 -33.34 -30.65 20.61
C GLU A 65 -33.96 -29.57 21.53
N THR A 66 -34.09 -29.87 22.81
CA THR A 66 -34.71 -28.94 23.78
C THR A 66 -33.95 -27.65 23.99
N THR A 67 -32.69 -27.55 23.53
CA THR A 67 -31.80 -26.40 23.67
C THR A 67 -31.40 -25.76 22.33
N ASN A 68 -31.96 -26.23 21.21
CA ASN A 68 -31.64 -25.74 19.86
C ASN A 68 -31.87 -24.22 19.71
N ASP A 69 -32.86 -23.67 20.39
CA ASP A 69 -33.14 -22.21 20.40
C ASP A 69 -31.97 -21.41 20.99
N LEU A 70 -31.36 -21.89 22.07
CA LEU A 70 -30.20 -21.26 22.71
C LEU A 70 -28.94 -21.43 21.88
N LYS A 71 -28.72 -22.64 21.31
CA LYS A 71 -27.61 -22.91 20.39
C LYS A 71 -27.67 -21.97 19.19
N GLN A 72 -28.83 -21.83 18.54
CA GLN A 72 -28.97 -20.94 17.39
C GLN A 72 -28.66 -19.47 17.74
N LYS A 73 -29.14 -18.98 18.88
CA LYS A 73 -28.82 -17.63 19.36
C LYS A 73 -27.31 -17.45 19.62
N ALA A 74 -26.65 -18.44 20.24
CA ALA A 74 -25.21 -18.40 20.46
C ALA A 74 -24.44 -18.34 19.13
N VAL A 75 -24.80 -19.19 18.15
CA VAL A 75 -24.21 -19.20 16.81
C VAL A 75 -24.38 -17.84 16.10
N GLN A 76 -25.53 -17.17 16.26
CA GLN A 76 -25.77 -15.87 15.64
C GLN A 76 -24.95 -14.74 16.28
N VAL A 77 -24.66 -14.80 17.57
CA VAL A 77 -23.96 -13.75 18.33
C VAL A 77 -22.44 -13.85 18.19
N LEU A 78 -21.89 -15.07 18.17
CA LEU A 78 -20.45 -15.32 18.21
C LEU A 78 -19.63 -14.58 17.14
N PRO A 79 -20.03 -14.55 15.83
CA PRO A 79 -19.27 -13.81 14.83
C PRO A 79 -19.09 -12.35 15.15
N GLY A 80 -20.14 -11.70 15.72
CA GLY A 80 -20.10 -10.31 16.15
C GLY A 80 -19.15 -10.07 17.31
N LEU A 81 -19.05 -11.01 18.26
CA LEU A 81 -18.14 -10.90 19.39
C LEU A 81 -16.67 -11.06 18.97
N TYR A 82 -16.36 -12.02 18.11
CA TYR A 82 -15.02 -12.16 17.56
C TYR A 82 -14.61 -10.95 16.71
N TYR A 83 -15.54 -10.42 15.90
CA TYR A 83 -15.30 -9.17 15.18
C TYR A 83 -15.06 -8.00 16.16
N LYS A 84 -15.80 -7.92 17.26
CA LYS A 84 -15.61 -6.87 18.30
C LYS A 84 -14.19 -6.94 18.90
N LEU A 85 -13.62 -8.14 19.14
CA LEU A 85 -12.23 -8.28 19.58
C LEU A 85 -11.25 -7.70 18.56
N ALA A 86 -11.40 -8.04 17.27
CA ALA A 86 -10.55 -7.52 16.21
C ALA A 86 -10.68 -5.99 16.08
N ALA A 87 -11.90 -5.46 16.12
CA ALA A 87 -12.18 -4.04 16.07
C ALA A 87 -11.59 -3.29 17.27
N THR A 88 -11.68 -3.85 18.46
CA THR A 88 -11.07 -3.29 19.69
C THR A 88 -9.55 -3.24 19.55
N ALA A 89 -8.90 -4.33 19.12
CA ALA A 89 -7.45 -4.36 18.91
C ALA A 89 -7.00 -3.28 17.91
N TYR A 90 -7.76 -3.08 16.84
CA TYR A 90 -7.48 -2.05 15.84
C TYR A 90 -7.66 -0.63 16.39
N ASN A 91 -8.79 -0.36 17.05
CA ASN A 91 -9.12 0.97 17.58
C ASN A 91 -8.19 1.40 18.72
N GLU A 92 -7.75 0.46 19.56
CA GLU A 92 -6.75 0.68 20.61
C GLU A 92 -5.31 0.74 20.07
N LYS A 93 -5.14 0.63 18.74
CA LYS A 93 -3.83 0.67 18.09
C LYS A 93 -2.83 -0.36 18.63
N LYS A 94 -3.33 -1.55 18.97
CA LYS A 94 -2.47 -2.67 19.42
C LYS A 94 -1.35 -2.94 18.43
N PRO A 95 -0.30 -3.68 18.81
CA PRO A 95 0.73 -4.16 17.89
C PRO A 95 0.12 -4.82 16.64
N ALA A 96 0.73 -4.62 15.47
CA ALA A 96 0.20 -5.13 14.21
C ALA A 96 -0.08 -6.65 14.25
N ALA A 97 0.81 -7.42 14.91
CA ALA A 97 0.64 -8.86 15.07
C ALA A 97 -0.64 -9.25 15.83
N GLU A 98 -1.01 -8.50 16.87
CA GLU A 98 -2.25 -8.73 17.65
C GLU A 98 -3.49 -8.41 16.80
N ILE A 99 -3.48 -7.29 16.06
CA ILE A 99 -4.56 -6.91 15.15
C ILE A 99 -4.77 -8.01 14.10
N ILE A 100 -3.69 -8.48 13.49
CA ILE A 100 -3.71 -9.55 12.46
C ILE A 100 -4.27 -10.85 13.06
N ALA A 101 -3.79 -11.26 14.23
CA ALA A 101 -4.24 -12.50 14.88
C ALA A 101 -5.73 -12.45 15.21
N ALA A 102 -6.20 -11.35 15.83
CA ALA A 102 -7.60 -11.16 16.17
C ALA A 102 -8.50 -11.11 14.91
N SER A 103 -8.03 -10.45 13.84
CA SER A 103 -8.80 -10.35 12.59
C SER A 103 -8.88 -11.68 11.83
N LYS A 104 -7.81 -12.47 11.82
CA LYS A 104 -7.82 -13.83 11.25
C LYS A 104 -8.80 -14.72 11.99
N LEU A 105 -8.76 -14.70 13.33
CA LEU A 105 -9.69 -15.46 14.16
C LEU A 105 -11.14 -15.05 13.91
N ALA A 106 -11.41 -13.74 13.87
CA ALA A 106 -12.75 -13.21 13.59
C ALA A 106 -13.25 -13.62 12.19
N GLY A 107 -12.39 -13.61 11.18
CA GLY A 107 -12.71 -14.08 9.84
C GLY A 107 -13.05 -15.57 9.80
N ALA A 108 -12.23 -16.40 10.44
CA ALA A 108 -12.45 -17.85 10.53
C ALA A 108 -13.75 -18.19 11.29
N MET A 109 -14.07 -17.46 12.36
CA MET A 109 -15.31 -17.66 13.12
C MET A 109 -16.54 -17.14 12.35
N ALA A 110 -16.37 -16.07 11.58
CA ALA A 110 -17.43 -15.60 10.68
C ALA A 110 -17.76 -16.63 9.59
N GLU A 111 -16.75 -17.29 9.03
CA GLU A 111 -16.94 -18.40 8.08
C GLU A 111 -17.59 -19.60 8.75
N LYS A 112 -17.06 -20.06 9.88
CA LYS A 112 -17.58 -21.20 10.67
C LYS A 112 -19.07 -21.07 10.99
N TYR A 113 -19.49 -19.85 11.35
CA TYR A 113 -20.88 -19.57 11.76
C TYR A 113 -21.73 -18.90 10.64
N GLY A 114 -21.22 -18.84 9.42
CA GLY A 114 -21.96 -18.37 8.24
C GLY A 114 -22.26 -16.88 8.20
N SER A 115 -21.44 -16.02 8.82
CA SER A 115 -21.68 -14.58 8.87
C SER A 115 -20.84 -13.81 7.85
N LYS A 116 -21.36 -13.66 6.63
CA LYS A 116 -20.67 -12.94 5.55
C LYS A 116 -20.24 -11.51 5.95
N THR A 117 -21.14 -10.74 6.56
CA THR A 117 -20.87 -9.34 6.95
C THR A 117 -19.70 -9.23 7.92
N HIS A 118 -19.64 -10.08 8.96
CA HIS A 118 -18.52 -10.05 9.90
C HIS A 118 -17.23 -10.54 9.26
N GLY A 119 -17.29 -11.49 8.33
CA GLY A 119 -16.15 -11.93 7.53
C GLY A 119 -15.54 -10.81 6.69
N GLU A 120 -16.36 -10.09 5.93
CA GLU A 120 -15.93 -8.94 5.12
C GLU A 120 -15.34 -7.81 5.98
N ASN A 121 -15.96 -7.51 7.11
CA ASN A 121 -15.47 -6.48 8.02
C ASN A 121 -14.17 -6.90 8.70
N SER A 122 -14.01 -8.14 9.11
CA SER A 122 -12.77 -8.68 9.66
C SER A 122 -11.64 -8.65 8.62
N LYS A 123 -11.94 -8.94 7.35
CA LYS A 123 -10.99 -8.80 6.25
C LYS A 123 -10.46 -7.37 6.10
N LYS A 124 -11.32 -6.35 6.26
CA LYS A 124 -10.89 -4.94 6.22
C LYS A 124 -9.90 -4.61 7.34
N ILE A 125 -10.17 -5.08 8.58
CA ILE A 125 -9.24 -4.89 9.70
C ILE A 125 -7.93 -5.65 9.45
N LEU A 126 -7.99 -6.86 8.89
CA LEU A 126 -6.82 -7.66 8.55
C LEU A 126 -5.92 -6.94 7.53
N VAL A 127 -6.50 -6.32 6.49
CA VAL A 127 -5.78 -5.47 5.52
C VAL A 127 -5.05 -4.34 6.24
N ASN A 128 -5.75 -3.62 7.14
CA ASN A 128 -5.15 -2.54 7.90
C ASN A 128 -4.03 -3.02 8.85
N GLY A 129 -4.20 -4.20 9.46
CA GLY A 129 -3.18 -4.83 10.31
C GLY A 129 -1.90 -5.15 9.54
N TYR A 130 -2.03 -5.77 8.34
CA TYR A 130 -0.87 -6.02 7.48
C TYR A 130 -0.25 -4.74 6.94
N TYR A 131 -1.06 -3.73 6.58
CA TYR A 131 -0.54 -2.45 6.14
C TYR A 131 0.25 -1.72 7.23
N LYS A 132 -0.25 -1.75 8.48
CA LYS A 132 0.47 -1.24 9.65
C LYS A 132 1.82 -1.96 9.82
N MET A 133 1.83 -3.29 9.79
CA MET A 133 3.05 -4.10 9.87
C MET A 133 4.04 -3.74 8.76
N ALA A 134 3.56 -3.62 7.51
CA ALA A 134 4.38 -3.25 6.37
C ALA A 134 5.03 -1.87 6.52
N THR A 135 4.27 -0.88 7.00
CA THR A 135 4.79 0.49 7.22
C THR A 135 5.76 0.56 8.40
N GLU A 136 5.59 -0.26 9.44
CA GLU A 136 6.54 -0.39 10.54
C GLU A 136 7.88 -0.94 10.04
N PHE A 137 7.87 -2.03 9.24
CA PHE A 137 9.09 -2.56 8.62
C PHE A 137 9.72 -1.58 7.64
N PHE A 138 8.91 -0.92 6.81
CA PHE A 138 9.41 0.09 5.87
C PHE A 138 10.13 1.23 6.59
N SER A 139 9.57 1.72 7.70
CA SER A 139 10.16 2.79 8.50
C SER A 139 11.44 2.38 9.24
N ALA A 140 11.65 1.07 9.40
CA ALA A 140 12.86 0.49 9.97
C ALA A 140 13.88 0.07 8.90
N ASP A 141 13.66 0.43 7.63
CA ASP A 141 14.45 0.02 6.46
C ASP A 141 14.54 -1.51 6.27
N ASP A 142 13.66 -2.28 6.94
CA ASP A 142 13.51 -3.72 6.74
C ASP A 142 12.63 -3.99 5.51
N TYR A 143 13.20 -3.72 4.34
CA TYR A 143 12.47 -3.78 3.08
C TYR A 143 12.02 -5.18 2.70
N ASP A 144 12.69 -6.24 3.16
CA ASP A 144 12.28 -7.61 2.87
C ASP A 144 10.98 -7.97 3.58
N ASN A 145 10.90 -7.71 4.88
CA ASN A 145 9.68 -7.93 5.65
C ASN A 145 8.56 -6.95 5.27
N ALA A 146 8.90 -5.70 4.92
CA ALA A 146 7.94 -4.74 4.39
C ALA A 146 7.27 -5.25 3.10
N MET A 147 8.06 -5.78 2.14
CA MET A 147 7.55 -6.35 0.89
C MET A 147 6.59 -7.51 1.15
N LEU A 148 6.95 -8.47 2.00
CA LEU A 148 6.08 -9.60 2.37
C LEU A 148 4.75 -9.15 2.99
N ALA A 149 4.81 -8.13 3.84
CA ALA A 149 3.61 -7.58 4.45
C ALA A 149 2.74 -6.80 3.46
N PHE A 150 3.33 -5.98 2.55
CA PHE A 150 2.59 -5.33 1.46
C PHE A 150 1.98 -6.35 0.49
N ASP A 151 2.66 -7.46 0.19
CA ASP A 151 2.11 -8.55 -0.63
C ASP A 151 0.91 -9.20 0.05
N SER A 152 0.94 -9.34 1.38
CA SER A 152 -0.22 -9.81 2.16
C SER A 152 -1.41 -8.85 2.04
N VAL A 153 -1.17 -7.53 2.07
CA VAL A 153 -2.20 -6.52 1.81
C VAL A 153 -2.78 -6.68 0.40
N LEU A 154 -1.94 -6.77 -0.62
CA LEU A 154 -2.35 -6.82 -2.02
C LEU A 154 -3.03 -8.15 -2.39
N THR A 155 -2.70 -9.25 -1.71
CA THR A 155 -3.44 -10.52 -1.82
C THR A 155 -4.88 -10.37 -1.33
N LEU A 156 -5.10 -9.64 -0.25
CA LEU A 156 -6.42 -9.40 0.32
C LEU A 156 -7.18 -8.29 -0.41
N ASN A 157 -6.50 -7.26 -0.84
CA ASN A 157 -7.02 -6.09 -1.56
C ASN A 157 -6.06 -5.67 -2.68
N PRO A 158 -6.22 -6.20 -3.91
CA PRO A 158 -5.34 -5.87 -5.05
C PRO A 158 -5.34 -4.39 -5.47
N ASP A 159 -6.35 -3.62 -5.03
CA ASP A 159 -6.49 -2.20 -5.33
C ASP A 159 -6.03 -1.28 -4.20
N HIS A 160 -5.23 -1.80 -3.25
CA HIS A 160 -4.70 -0.99 -2.16
C HIS A 160 -3.55 -0.09 -2.65
N ILE A 161 -3.89 1.07 -3.23
CA ILE A 161 -2.96 2.00 -3.89
C ILE A 161 -1.76 2.39 -3.02
N ALA A 162 -1.97 2.59 -1.70
CA ALA A 162 -0.88 2.95 -0.80
C ALA A 162 0.19 1.84 -0.70
N SER A 163 -0.21 0.55 -0.73
CA SER A 163 0.74 -0.56 -0.73
C SER A 163 1.52 -0.64 -2.04
N ILE A 164 0.88 -0.38 -3.18
CA ILE A 164 1.55 -0.35 -4.48
C ILE A 164 2.61 0.75 -4.49
N TYR A 165 2.24 1.96 -4.04
CA TYR A 165 3.17 3.08 -3.98
C TYR A 165 4.37 2.82 -3.05
N ASN A 166 4.12 2.28 -1.85
CA ASN A 166 5.20 1.96 -0.92
C ASN A 166 6.14 0.86 -1.44
N LYS A 167 5.61 -0.13 -2.18
CA LYS A 167 6.45 -1.11 -2.88
C LYS A 167 7.33 -0.44 -3.95
N ALA A 168 6.78 0.53 -4.70
CA ALA A 168 7.60 1.30 -5.64
C ALA A 168 8.75 2.04 -4.93
N LEU A 169 8.47 2.66 -3.77
CA LEU A 169 9.50 3.32 -2.99
C LEU A 169 10.58 2.35 -2.47
N ILE A 170 10.22 1.10 -2.14
CA ILE A 170 11.20 0.06 -1.80
C ILE A 170 12.11 -0.22 -3.00
N TYR A 171 11.55 -0.43 -4.19
CA TYR A 171 12.33 -0.65 -5.41
C TYR A 171 13.25 0.54 -5.72
N LYS A 172 12.75 1.79 -5.56
CA LYS A 172 13.57 3.00 -5.66
C LYS A 172 14.76 2.97 -4.70
N ASN A 173 14.54 2.63 -3.42
CA ASN A 173 15.58 2.61 -2.39
C ASN A 173 16.61 1.49 -2.62
N ARG A 174 16.23 0.41 -3.31
CA ARG A 174 17.11 -0.69 -3.71
C ARG A 174 17.83 -0.45 -5.04
N ASP A 175 17.58 0.68 -5.70
CA ASP A 175 18.08 1.00 -7.04
C ASP A 175 17.63 -0.02 -8.12
N GLU A 176 16.46 -0.63 -7.93
CA GLU A 176 15.83 -1.58 -8.85
C GLU A 176 14.95 -0.82 -9.87
N ALA A 177 15.61 -0.13 -10.80
CA ALA A 177 15.01 0.87 -11.69
C ALA A 177 13.80 0.37 -12.50
N ASP A 178 13.85 -0.87 -13.02
CA ASP A 178 12.79 -1.42 -13.86
C ASP A 178 11.55 -1.78 -13.04
N LEU A 179 11.75 -2.36 -11.85
CA LEU A 179 10.64 -2.68 -10.93
C LEU A 179 10.03 -1.41 -10.34
N PHE A 180 10.85 -0.39 -10.08
CA PHE A 180 10.37 0.92 -9.67
C PHE A 180 9.45 1.53 -10.73
N GLU A 181 9.90 1.61 -12.00
CA GLU A 181 9.11 2.16 -13.11
C GLU A 181 7.80 1.39 -13.29
N GLN A 182 7.88 0.07 -13.39
CA GLN A 182 6.70 -0.78 -13.56
C GLN A 182 5.66 -0.57 -12.44
N THR A 183 6.13 -0.47 -11.20
CA THR A 183 5.25 -0.33 -10.04
C THR A 183 4.64 1.07 -9.94
N ILE A 184 5.39 2.12 -10.32
CA ILE A 184 4.86 3.49 -10.43
C ILE A 184 3.80 3.57 -11.54
N ASP A 185 4.04 2.97 -12.70
CA ASP A 185 3.06 2.94 -13.78
C ASP A 185 1.80 2.18 -13.36
N GLN A 186 1.93 1.06 -12.64
CA GLN A 186 0.80 0.34 -12.05
C GLN A 186 0.03 1.21 -11.03
N PHE A 187 0.73 1.95 -10.18
CA PHE A 187 0.12 2.87 -9.23
C PHE A 187 -0.68 3.96 -9.95
N LEU A 188 -0.06 4.63 -10.93
CA LEU A 188 -0.70 5.71 -11.69
C LEU A 188 -1.95 5.23 -12.43
N ALA A 189 -1.93 4.03 -12.99
CA ALA A 189 -3.06 3.43 -13.69
C ALA A 189 -4.26 3.12 -12.78
N LYS A 190 -4.07 3.01 -11.46
CA LYS A 190 -5.14 2.76 -10.48
C LYS A 190 -5.71 4.02 -9.83
N LEU A 191 -5.13 5.18 -10.10
CA LEU A 191 -5.62 6.44 -9.54
C LEU A 191 -6.91 6.90 -10.24
N ASP A 192 -7.81 7.48 -9.45
CA ASP A 192 -8.93 8.26 -9.97
C ASP A 192 -8.43 9.67 -10.31
N PRO A 193 -8.42 10.08 -11.59
CA PRO A 193 -7.88 11.38 -12.01
C PRO A 193 -8.53 12.58 -11.30
N ALA A 194 -9.80 12.45 -10.91
CA ALA A 194 -10.54 13.54 -10.27
C ALA A 194 -10.25 13.66 -8.76
N LYS A 195 -9.85 12.55 -8.10
CA LYS A 195 -9.68 12.51 -6.64
C LYS A 195 -8.22 12.43 -6.21
N ASP A 196 -7.36 11.85 -7.07
CA ASP A 196 -5.99 11.48 -6.72
C ASP A 196 -4.95 12.30 -7.49
N ALA A 197 -5.31 13.50 -8.00
CA ALA A 197 -4.40 14.35 -8.77
C ALA A 197 -3.07 14.62 -8.03
N ASP A 198 -3.12 14.95 -6.74
CA ASP A 198 -1.92 15.21 -5.94
C ASP A 198 -1.03 13.97 -5.82
N LYS A 199 -1.62 12.77 -5.67
CA LYS A 199 -0.86 11.51 -5.63
C LYS A 199 -0.19 11.23 -6.97
N ALA A 200 -0.88 11.53 -8.07
CA ALA A 200 -0.31 11.40 -9.41
C ALA A 200 0.89 12.34 -9.60
N VAL A 201 0.78 13.60 -9.19
CA VAL A 201 1.88 14.57 -9.23
C VAL A 201 3.07 14.09 -8.40
N GLN A 202 2.82 13.63 -7.17
CA GLN A 202 3.87 13.11 -6.29
C GLN A 202 4.60 11.91 -6.90
N ALA A 203 3.86 10.92 -7.42
CA ALA A 203 4.44 9.73 -8.00
C ALA A 203 5.24 10.02 -9.29
N LYS A 204 4.68 10.85 -10.18
CA LYS A 204 5.39 11.31 -11.39
C LYS A 204 6.65 12.08 -11.04
N GLY A 205 6.58 12.99 -10.07
CA GLY A 205 7.74 13.75 -9.60
C GLY A 205 8.84 12.85 -9.05
N ALA A 206 8.49 11.84 -8.26
CA ALA A 206 9.45 10.87 -7.71
C ALA A 206 10.14 10.04 -8.82
N ALA A 207 9.41 9.64 -9.87
CA ALA A 207 9.96 8.89 -10.99
C ALA A 207 10.84 9.79 -11.88
N LEU A 208 10.38 10.99 -12.20
CA LEU A 208 11.16 11.97 -12.96
C LEU A 208 12.50 12.27 -12.28
N GLU A 209 12.46 12.58 -10.98
CA GLU A 209 13.66 12.88 -10.21
C GLU A 209 14.65 11.70 -10.19
N TYR A 210 14.16 10.48 -9.93
CA TYR A 210 14.99 9.28 -9.90
C TYR A 210 15.71 9.06 -11.23
N PHE A 211 14.99 9.02 -12.34
CA PHE A 211 15.56 8.76 -13.66
C PHE A 211 16.42 9.93 -14.17
N ARG A 212 16.07 11.17 -13.88
CA ARG A 212 16.89 12.33 -14.17
C ARG A 212 18.25 12.27 -13.45
N ALA A 213 18.23 11.94 -12.16
CA ALA A 213 19.45 11.79 -11.37
C ALA A 213 20.34 10.65 -11.89
N ALA A 214 19.74 9.51 -12.22
CA ALA A 214 20.46 8.38 -12.83
C ALA A 214 21.05 8.75 -14.21
N GLY A 215 20.29 9.45 -15.06
CA GLY A 215 20.74 9.95 -16.35
C GLY A 215 21.88 10.95 -16.23
N SER A 216 21.81 11.87 -15.28
CA SER A 216 22.90 12.80 -14.96
C SER A 216 24.18 12.08 -14.53
N LYS A 217 24.07 11.05 -13.67
CA LYS A 217 25.20 10.21 -13.24
C LYS A 217 25.84 9.47 -14.42
N ALA A 218 25.03 8.88 -15.29
CA ALA A 218 25.52 8.21 -16.50
C ALA A 218 26.21 9.20 -17.45
N ASN A 219 25.65 10.41 -17.65
CA ASN A 219 26.26 11.49 -18.42
C ASN A 219 27.65 11.90 -17.86
N SER A 220 27.74 12.08 -16.55
CA SER A 220 29.00 12.40 -15.89
C SER A 220 30.06 11.29 -16.04
N ALA A 221 29.61 10.03 -16.14
CA ALA A 221 30.48 8.89 -16.43
C ALA A 221 30.77 8.70 -17.94
N ASN A 222 30.35 9.64 -18.78
CA ASN A 222 30.47 9.61 -20.25
C ASN A 222 29.78 8.38 -20.90
N LYS A 223 28.78 7.80 -20.24
CA LYS A 223 27.93 6.72 -20.76
C LYS A 223 26.71 7.32 -21.46
N LEU A 224 26.94 7.95 -22.60
CA LEU A 224 25.98 8.87 -23.24
C LEU A 224 24.70 8.17 -23.70
N ASP A 225 24.76 6.92 -24.18
CA ASP A 225 23.56 6.16 -24.58
C ASP A 225 22.72 5.73 -23.38
N GLU A 226 23.37 5.31 -22.28
CA GLU A 226 22.72 5.00 -21.01
C GLU A 226 22.06 6.26 -20.43
N ALA A 227 22.74 7.41 -20.50
CA ALA A 227 22.21 8.69 -20.06
C ALA A 227 20.92 9.06 -20.81
N LEU A 228 20.93 8.97 -22.16
CA LEU A 228 19.74 9.23 -22.97
C LEU A 228 18.60 8.28 -22.65
N ALA A 229 18.88 6.99 -22.47
CA ALA A 229 17.87 6.01 -22.12
C ALA A 229 17.18 6.38 -20.78
N LEU A 230 17.96 6.75 -19.76
CA LEU A 230 17.45 7.14 -18.45
C LEU A 230 16.71 8.47 -18.49
N LEU A 231 17.22 9.47 -19.20
CA LEU A 231 16.54 10.77 -19.36
C LEU A 231 15.20 10.61 -20.12
N ASN A 232 15.14 9.72 -21.13
CA ASN A 232 13.88 9.41 -21.80
C ASN A 232 12.87 8.74 -20.87
N ARG A 233 13.31 7.90 -19.92
CA ARG A 233 12.43 7.36 -18.87
C ARG A 233 11.91 8.48 -17.96
N ALA A 234 12.76 9.44 -17.59
CA ALA A 234 12.34 10.62 -16.83
C ALA A 234 11.25 11.41 -17.56
N ALA A 235 11.44 11.66 -18.87
CA ALA A 235 10.54 12.44 -19.71
C ALA A 235 9.11 11.86 -19.84
N LYS A 236 8.92 10.57 -19.58
CA LYS A 236 7.59 9.95 -19.51
C LYS A 236 6.70 10.56 -18.41
N TYR A 237 7.32 11.11 -17.37
CA TYR A 237 6.62 11.58 -16.19
C TYR A 237 6.41 13.09 -16.13
N GLY A 238 7.01 13.85 -17.02
CA GLY A 238 6.80 15.28 -17.16
C GLY A 238 8.01 16.02 -17.68
N ASP A 239 7.82 17.30 -17.94
CA ASP A 239 8.87 18.22 -18.35
C ASP A 239 9.60 18.80 -17.14
N ASP A 240 10.92 18.89 -17.25
CA ASP A 240 11.79 19.45 -16.21
C ASP A 240 12.98 20.16 -16.86
N LYS A 241 13.19 21.43 -16.49
CA LYS A 241 14.26 22.25 -17.06
C LYS A 241 15.66 21.64 -16.85
N THR A 242 15.91 21.04 -15.68
CA THR A 242 17.21 20.42 -15.39
C THR A 242 17.42 19.15 -16.22
N MET A 243 16.36 18.36 -16.46
CA MET A 243 16.41 17.24 -17.38
C MET A 243 16.75 17.71 -18.80
N PHE A 244 16.15 18.80 -19.28
CA PHE A 244 16.44 19.36 -20.59
C PHE A 244 17.87 19.85 -20.71
N TYR A 245 18.45 20.43 -19.65
CA TYR A 245 19.87 20.72 -19.61
C TYR A 245 20.73 19.46 -19.82
N PHE A 246 20.43 18.35 -19.14
CA PHE A 246 21.18 17.10 -19.32
C PHE A 246 21.00 16.52 -20.71
N PHE A 247 19.81 16.57 -21.29
CA PHE A 247 19.61 16.19 -22.69
C PHE A 247 20.51 17.01 -23.62
N ALA A 248 20.51 18.33 -23.46
CA ALA A 248 21.34 19.24 -24.28
C ALA A 248 22.84 18.91 -24.17
N ASP A 249 23.32 18.67 -22.93
CA ASP A 249 24.72 18.34 -22.68
C ASP A 249 25.09 16.95 -23.31
N VAL A 250 24.24 15.94 -23.16
CA VAL A 250 24.49 14.62 -23.74
C VAL A 250 24.46 14.68 -25.27
N TYR A 251 23.50 15.35 -25.89
CA TYR A 251 23.45 15.47 -27.35
C TYR A 251 24.62 16.27 -27.88
N ASN A 252 25.05 17.34 -27.24
CA ASN A 252 26.25 18.08 -27.61
C ASN A 252 27.50 17.20 -27.54
N LYS A 253 27.69 16.39 -26.49
CA LYS A 253 28.80 15.43 -26.38
C LYS A 253 28.76 14.35 -27.46
N LYS A 254 27.59 13.99 -27.95
CA LYS A 254 27.41 13.04 -29.07
C LYS A 254 27.55 13.71 -30.45
N ASN A 255 27.83 15.00 -30.52
CA ASN A 255 27.85 15.82 -31.73
C ASN A 255 26.47 15.88 -32.46
N SER A 256 25.38 15.59 -31.76
CA SER A 256 23.99 15.78 -32.23
C SER A 256 23.54 17.23 -31.90
N PHE A 257 24.16 18.18 -32.56
CA PHE A 257 24.04 19.61 -32.19
C PHE A 257 22.66 20.20 -32.47
N THR A 258 21.86 19.62 -33.36
CA THR A 258 20.49 20.06 -33.59
C THR A 258 19.62 19.76 -32.39
N GLU A 259 19.66 18.53 -31.89
CA GLU A 259 18.95 18.09 -30.69
C GLU A 259 19.49 18.81 -29.44
N GLY A 260 20.82 19.00 -29.37
CA GLY A 260 21.44 19.77 -28.28
C GLY A 260 20.88 21.19 -28.18
N ALA A 261 20.76 21.90 -29.33
CA ALA A 261 20.16 23.24 -29.37
C ALA A 261 18.66 23.23 -28.99
N GLU A 262 17.91 22.25 -29.51
CA GLU A 262 16.48 22.10 -29.21
C GLU A 262 16.22 21.94 -27.71
N TYR A 263 16.94 21.03 -27.05
CA TYR A 263 16.76 20.81 -25.62
C TYR A 263 17.27 21.96 -24.77
N ALA A 264 18.34 22.64 -25.17
CA ALA A 264 18.78 23.87 -24.50
C ALA A 264 17.71 24.96 -24.57
N GLN A 265 17.03 25.10 -25.72
CA GLN A 265 15.91 26.05 -25.88
C GLN A 265 14.71 25.66 -25.02
N LYS A 266 14.31 24.37 -25.00
CA LYS A 266 13.25 23.86 -24.09
C LYS A 266 13.54 24.19 -22.63
N GLY A 267 14.79 24.08 -22.21
CA GLY A 267 15.21 24.45 -20.86
C GLY A 267 15.07 25.95 -20.60
N LEU A 268 15.46 26.80 -21.57
CA LEU A 268 15.27 28.26 -21.50
C LEU A 268 13.81 28.67 -21.42
N ASP A 269 12.95 28.00 -22.16
CA ASP A 269 11.50 28.28 -22.19
C ASP A 269 10.83 28.01 -20.84
N LEU A 270 11.35 27.03 -20.09
CA LEU A 270 10.86 26.72 -18.75
C LEU A 270 11.57 27.51 -17.61
N GLU A 271 12.71 28.13 -17.91
CA GLU A 271 13.48 28.87 -16.92
C GLU A 271 12.97 30.31 -16.76
N THR A 272 12.33 30.60 -15.64
CA THR A 272 11.76 31.91 -15.31
C THR A 272 12.67 32.77 -14.42
N GLY A 273 13.82 32.23 -13.99
CA GLY A 273 14.79 32.92 -13.14
C GLY A 273 15.59 33.99 -13.85
N ASP A 274 16.58 34.51 -13.16
CA ASP A 274 17.48 35.57 -13.62
C ASP A 274 18.50 35.07 -14.67
N ALA A 275 19.44 35.94 -15.03
CA ALA A 275 20.48 35.62 -15.99
C ALA A 275 21.39 34.48 -15.55
N GLU A 276 21.66 34.35 -14.25
CA GLU A 276 22.48 33.28 -13.70
C GLU A 276 21.77 31.92 -13.84
N ALA A 277 20.47 31.86 -13.53
CA ALA A 277 19.67 30.66 -13.72
C ALA A 277 19.61 30.20 -15.17
N LYS A 278 19.59 31.14 -16.13
CA LYS A 278 19.57 30.89 -17.58
C LYS A 278 20.93 30.53 -18.17
N ALA A 279 22.03 30.87 -17.49
CA ALA A 279 23.38 30.73 -18.04
C ALA A 279 23.73 29.29 -18.48
N MET A 280 23.28 28.29 -17.74
CA MET A 280 23.53 26.89 -18.05
C MET A 280 22.94 26.48 -19.42
N PHE A 281 21.76 26.93 -19.73
CA PHE A 281 21.06 26.66 -20.99
C PHE A 281 21.70 27.42 -22.15
N TYR A 282 22.01 28.70 -21.95
CA TYR A 282 22.73 29.51 -22.96
C TYR A 282 24.09 28.90 -23.28
N TYR A 283 24.79 28.35 -22.27
CA TYR A 283 26.05 27.68 -22.51
C TYR A 283 25.90 26.46 -23.42
N GLN A 284 24.90 25.58 -23.14
CA GLN A 284 24.63 24.41 -23.98
C GLN A 284 24.15 24.79 -25.39
N LEU A 285 23.32 25.83 -25.51
CA LEU A 285 22.90 26.37 -26.80
C LEU A 285 24.10 26.87 -27.62
N ALA A 286 25.00 27.61 -26.99
CA ALA A 286 26.20 28.08 -27.63
C ALA A 286 27.12 26.95 -28.11
N VAL A 287 27.31 25.92 -27.30
CA VAL A 287 28.06 24.70 -27.69
C VAL A 287 27.47 24.04 -28.92
N ALA A 288 26.16 23.90 -28.96
CA ALA A 288 25.45 23.37 -30.12
C ALA A 288 25.62 24.24 -31.37
N GLN A 289 25.52 25.56 -31.21
CA GLN A 289 25.71 26.53 -32.33
C GLN A 289 27.13 26.50 -32.88
N VAL A 290 28.16 26.37 -32.01
CA VAL A 290 29.54 26.15 -32.46
C VAL A 290 29.64 24.85 -33.30
N GLY A 291 29.07 23.76 -32.85
CA GLY A 291 29.07 22.48 -33.57
C GLY A 291 28.37 22.55 -34.92
N LYS A 292 27.39 23.41 -35.05
CA LYS A 292 26.67 23.70 -36.32
C LYS A 292 27.41 24.73 -37.24
N GLY A 293 28.53 25.30 -36.77
CA GLY A 293 29.27 26.34 -37.49
C GLY A 293 28.68 27.75 -37.42
N ASP A 294 27.64 27.98 -36.59
CA ASP A 294 27.06 29.30 -36.41
C ASP A 294 27.79 30.08 -35.31
N THR A 295 28.95 30.59 -35.67
CA THR A 295 29.82 31.32 -34.73
C THR A 295 29.17 32.61 -34.21
N ALA A 296 28.39 33.28 -35.05
CA ALA A 296 27.76 34.54 -34.63
C ALA A 296 26.71 34.32 -33.55
N ALA A 297 25.80 33.38 -33.74
CA ALA A 297 24.83 32.98 -32.73
C ALA A 297 25.51 32.42 -31.46
N ALA A 298 26.55 31.63 -31.62
CA ALA A 298 27.31 31.08 -30.47
C ALA A 298 27.94 32.20 -29.63
N CYS A 299 28.51 33.25 -30.23
CA CYS A 299 29.07 34.40 -29.51
C CYS A 299 28.01 35.12 -28.66
N GLU A 300 26.80 35.30 -29.16
CA GLU A 300 25.71 35.93 -28.41
C GLU A 300 25.21 34.98 -27.28
N SER A 301 25.05 33.70 -27.55
CA SER A 301 24.65 32.74 -26.53
C SER A 301 25.69 32.62 -25.41
N PHE A 302 27.00 32.59 -25.72
CA PHE A 302 28.05 32.59 -24.69
C PHE A 302 28.07 33.91 -23.92
N LYS A 303 27.72 35.05 -24.49
CA LYS A 303 27.57 36.33 -23.78
C LYS A 303 26.48 36.22 -22.69
N ASN A 304 25.36 35.59 -23.03
CA ASN A 304 24.27 35.34 -22.10
C ASN A 304 24.59 34.26 -21.06
N ALA A 305 25.69 33.49 -21.23
CA ALA A 305 26.17 32.50 -20.28
C ALA A 305 27.28 33.01 -19.35
N LEU A 306 27.60 34.31 -19.38
CA LEU A 306 28.67 34.92 -18.56
C LEU A 306 28.25 35.14 -17.08
N TYR A 307 27.53 34.16 -16.50
CA TYR A 307 27.03 34.22 -15.13
C TYR A 307 27.30 32.91 -14.38
N GLY A 308 27.47 33.03 -13.06
CA GLY A 308 27.61 31.87 -12.17
C GLY A 308 28.72 30.91 -12.57
N PRO A 309 28.52 29.61 -12.43
CA PRO A 309 29.55 28.59 -12.72
C PRO A 309 29.99 28.50 -14.19
N PHE A 310 29.21 29.04 -15.10
CA PHE A 310 29.48 29.00 -16.55
C PHE A 310 30.29 30.17 -17.06
N ALA A 311 30.44 31.24 -16.27
CA ALA A 311 31.05 32.50 -16.68
C ALA A 311 32.47 32.34 -17.26
N GLU A 312 33.37 31.65 -16.56
CA GLU A 312 34.75 31.49 -17.03
C GLU A 312 34.84 30.61 -18.26
N ALA A 313 34.07 29.54 -18.31
CA ALA A 313 34.01 28.66 -19.48
C ALA A 313 33.47 29.41 -20.71
N ALA A 314 32.39 30.16 -20.56
CA ALA A 314 31.82 30.98 -21.62
C ALA A 314 32.77 32.05 -22.12
N LYS A 315 33.49 32.74 -21.21
CA LYS A 315 34.51 33.73 -21.53
C LYS A 315 35.66 33.13 -22.35
N ALA A 316 36.15 31.97 -21.94
CA ALA A 316 37.19 31.25 -22.69
C ALA A 316 36.74 30.89 -24.10
N GLN A 317 35.50 30.40 -24.26
CA GLN A 317 34.95 30.06 -25.58
C GLN A 317 34.78 31.34 -26.46
N ARG A 318 34.29 32.44 -25.91
CA ARG A 318 34.19 33.70 -26.65
C ARG A 318 35.56 34.18 -27.15
N THR A 319 36.61 34.00 -26.33
CA THR A 319 37.99 34.34 -26.73
C THR A 319 38.48 33.46 -27.89
N ASN A 320 38.23 32.14 -27.79
CA ASN A 320 38.63 31.17 -28.83
C ASN A 320 37.90 31.46 -30.15
N LEU A 321 36.63 31.82 -30.12
CA LEU A 321 35.81 32.17 -31.28
C LEU A 321 36.09 33.58 -31.82
N LYS A 322 36.92 34.36 -31.15
CA LYS A 322 37.19 35.80 -31.47
C LYS A 322 35.90 36.61 -31.50
N CYS A 323 34.98 36.40 -30.54
CA CYS A 323 33.76 37.17 -30.42
C CYS A 323 34.07 38.66 -30.11
N GLN A 324 33.30 39.53 -30.73
CA GLN A 324 33.34 40.97 -30.45
C GLN A 324 32.58 41.30 -29.15
#